data_9b761eb08302e4341a635ebed6c6545d
#
_entry.id   9b761eb08302e4341a635ebed6c6545d
#
_cell.length_a   1.000
_cell.length_b   1.000
_cell.length_c   1.000
_cell.angle_alpha   90.00
_cell.angle_beta   90.00
_cell.angle_gamma   90.00
#
_symmetry.space_group_name_H-M   'P 1'
#
loop_
_entity.id
_entity.type
_entity.pdbx_description
1 polymer ?
#
loop_
_entity_poly.entity_id
_entity_poly.type
_entity_poly.pdbx_seq_one_letter_code
_entity_poly.pdbx_strand_id
1 'polypeptide(L)'
;MNSPNQNPRPIVIALGGNALLQRGQPPEVEIQKANIHIAALAIAKVARHYPVVVTHGNGPQVGLLALQGECEKSCKPYPLDVLGAETEGMIGYLLEQELRNQLPGRDVVTLLTQIVVDRQDPAFLQPTKPIGPVYTLEQAQQLAQERGWAIAADGQDYRRVVASPEPQRIIELPTIQLLVNSGALVVCAGGGGIPVVVNEAGGLQGVEAVIDKDLAAALLAENLQAQGLLLLTDIDGVYENWGTNYAHRFEQTTPKNLRRYRFATGSIGPKVEAACRFVETTGQWCGIGKLDQALDIIDGKAGTVVMP
;
A
#
# COMPACT_ATOMS: atom_id res chain seq x y z
N MET A 1 0.02 -31.80 -27.90
CA MET A 1 0.79 -30.56 -28.15
C MET A 1 0.48 -29.63 -27.01
N ASN A 2 1.34 -29.58 -25.99
CA ASN A 2 1.16 -28.70 -24.85
C ASN A 2 1.41 -27.27 -25.32
N SER A 3 0.45 -26.36 -25.07
CA SER A 3 0.60 -24.94 -25.28
C SER A 3 1.86 -24.42 -24.59
N PRO A 4 2.58 -23.43 -25.16
CA PRO A 4 3.79 -22.90 -24.57
C PRO A 4 3.48 -22.37 -23.16
N ASN A 5 4.33 -22.72 -22.19
CA ASN A 5 4.35 -22.29 -20.79
C ASN A 5 3.92 -20.81 -20.64
N GLN A 6 2.65 -20.56 -20.39
CA GLN A 6 2.27 -19.31 -19.78
C GLN A 6 2.66 -19.45 -18.31
N ASN A 7 3.67 -18.71 -17.88
CA ASN A 7 4.00 -18.59 -16.46
C ASN A 7 2.71 -18.22 -15.71
N PRO A 8 2.40 -18.87 -14.60
CA PRO A 8 1.18 -18.59 -13.86
C PRO A 8 1.19 -17.11 -13.43
N ARG A 9 0.09 -16.41 -13.72
CA ARG A 9 -0.07 -14.98 -13.42
C ARG A 9 -0.06 -14.77 -11.90
N PRO A 10 0.64 -13.76 -11.37
CA PRO A 10 0.74 -13.57 -9.93
C PRO A 10 -0.57 -13.06 -9.31
N ILE A 11 -0.69 -13.23 -7.99
CA ILE A 11 -1.59 -12.46 -7.15
C ILE A 11 -0.76 -11.34 -6.53
N VAL A 12 -1.24 -10.09 -6.64
CA VAL A 12 -0.64 -8.96 -5.93
C VAL A 12 -1.33 -8.82 -4.58
N ILE A 13 -0.53 -8.77 -3.50
CA ILE A 13 -0.99 -8.63 -2.13
C ILE A 13 -0.54 -7.27 -1.59
N ALA A 14 -1.48 -6.40 -1.27
CA ALA A 14 -1.21 -5.11 -0.65
C ALA A 14 -1.51 -5.16 0.85
N LEU A 15 -0.47 -5.03 1.68
CA LEU A 15 -0.57 -5.00 3.14
C LEU A 15 -0.94 -3.59 3.61
N GLY A 16 -1.99 -3.47 4.43
CA GLY A 16 -2.32 -2.24 5.13
C GLY A 16 -1.21 -1.80 6.10
N GLY A 17 -1.10 -0.50 6.38
CA GLY A 17 -0.15 -0.01 7.39
C GLY A 17 -0.37 -0.63 8.77
N ASN A 18 -1.62 -0.90 9.13
CA ASN A 18 -2.00 -1.57 10.38
C ASN A 18 -1.56 -3.05 10.44
N ALA A 19 -1.24 -3.69 9.31
CA ALA A 19 -0.62 -5.02 9.31
C ALA A 19 0.83 -4.99 9.81
N LEU A 20 1.49 -3.82 9.78
CA LEU A 20 2.87 -3.62 10.19
C LEU A 20 2.98 -2.92 11.56
N LEU A 21 2.08 -1.99 11.83
CA LEU A 21 1.98 -1.26 13.10
C LEU A 21 0.51 -0.92 13.33
N GLN A 22 -0.09 -1.56 14.33
CA GLN A 22 -1.49 -1.35 14.66
C GLN A 22 -1.69 0.01 15.34
N ARG A 23 -2.89 0.59 15.20
CA ARG A 23 -3.21 1.87 15.84
C ARG A 23 -3.04 1.76 17.36
N GLY A 24 -2.28 2.68 17.95
CA GLY A 24 -1.95 2.70 19.38
C GLY A 24 -0.74 1.88 19.79
N GLN A 25 -0.14 1.08 18.92
CA GLN A 25 1.13 0.41 19.20
C GLN A 25 2.28 1.41 19.08
N PRO A 26 3.28 1.33 19.98
CA PRO A 26 4.50 2.12 19.84
C PRO A 26 5.32 1.64 18.63
N PRO A 27 6.01 2.56 17.92
CA PRO A 27 6.78 2.22 16.71
C PRO A 27 8.13 1.56 17.04
N GLU A 28 8.08 0.51 17.85
CA GLU A 28 9.24 -0.28 18.26
C GLU A 28 9.50 -1.41 17.27
N VAL A 29 10.77 -1.76 17.07
CA VAL A 29 11.17 -2.76 16.08
C VAL A 29 10.68 -4.17 16.43
N GLU A 30 10.60 -4.52 17.70
CA GLU A 30 10.10 -5.81 18.19
C GLU A 30 8.62 -5.98 17.87
N ILE A 31 7.82 -4.92 18.02
CA ILE A 31 6.39 -4.92 17.70
C ILE A 31 6.20 -5.04 16.18
N GLN A 32 6.97 -4.29 15.40
CA GLN A 32 6.92 -4.40 13.95
C GLN A 32 7.30 -5.79 13.46
N LYS A 33 8.36 -6.40 14.02
CA LYS A 33 8.76 -7.78 13.70
C LYS A 33 7.66 -8.79 14.03
N ALA A 34 6.99 -8.67 15.18
CA ALA A 34 5.89 -9.53 15.56
C ALA A 34 4.71 -9.42 14.59
N ASN A 35 4.34 -8.20 14.19
CA ASN A 35 3.28 -7.98 13.21
C ASN A 35 3.68 -8.51 11.80
N ILE A 36 4.93 -8.30 11.38
CA ILE A 36 5.47 -8.80 10.11
C ILE A 36 5.49 -10.34 10.10
N HIS A 37 5.81 -10.98 11.21
CA HIS A 37 5.72 -12.44 11.33
C HIS A 37 4.30 -12.95 11.03
N ILE A 38 3.29 -12.32 11.60
CA ILE A 38 1.88 -12.67 11.33
C ILE A 38 1.55 -12.46 9.85
N ALA A 39 2.00 -11.34 9.26
CA ALA A 39 1.80 -11.05 7.85
C ALA A 39 2.48 -12.08 6.94
N ALA A 40 3.72 -12.44 7.25
CA ALA A 40 4.49 -13.43 6.48
C ALA A 40 3.85 -14.82 6.53
N LEU A 41 3.30 -15.23 7.68
CA LEU A 41 2.55 -16.49 7.79
C LEU A 41 1.33 -16.52 6.86
N ALA A 42 0.56 -15.42 6.80
CA ALA A 42 -0.60 -15.33 5.93
C ALA A 42 -0.20 -15.33 4.44
N ILE A 43 0.81 -14.53 4.06
CA ILE A 43 1.33 -14.45 2.70
C ILE A 43 1.91 -15.81 2.27
N ALA A 44 2.66 -16.49 3.14
CA ALA A 44 3.26 -17.79 2.83
C ALA A 44 2.21 -18.87 2.53
N LYS A 45 1.04 -18.83 3.19
CA LYS A 45 -0.08 -19.72 2.85
C LYS A 45 -0.53 -19.53 1.40
N VAL A 46 -0.69 -18.28 0.96
CA VAL A 46 -1.05 -17.95 -0.44
C VAL A 46 0.09 -18.34 -1.40
N ALA A 47 1.33 -17.99 -1.03
CA ALA A 47 2.50 -18.21 -1.88
C ALA A 47 2.84 -19.68 -2.14
N ARG A 48 2.34 -20.61 -1.31
CA ARG A 48 2.47 -22.07 -1.58
C ARG A 48 1.61 -22.53 -2.76
N HIS A 49 0.58 -21.77 -3.11
CA HIS A 49 -0.39 -22.13 -4.16
C HIS A 49 -0.28 -21.25 -5.40
N TYR A 50 0.19 -20.01 -5.23
CA TYR A 50 0.22 -18.98 -6.27
C TYR A 50 1.57 -18.29 -6.34
N PRO A 51 2.01 -17.78 -7.49
CA PRO A 51 3.02 -16.72 -7.56
C PRO A 51 2.48 -15.48 -6.87
N VAL A 52 3.31 -14.82 -6.06
CA VAL A 52 2.89 -13.67 -5.25
C VAL A 52 3.86 -12.51 -5.44
N VAL A 53 3.31 -11.32 -5.57
CA VAL A 53 4.02 -10.04 -5.42
C VAL A 53 3.40 -9.29 -4.24
N VAL A 54 4.23 -8.76 -3.35
CA VAL A 54 3.79 -8.08 -2.13
C VAL A 54 4.13 -6.60 -2.19
N THR A 55 3.16 -5.77 -1.86
CA THR A 55 3.40 -4.36 -1.53
C THR A 55 2.90 -4.07 -0.11
N HIS A 56 3.40 -3.01 0.51
CA HIS A 56 3.09 -2.68 1.90
C HIS A 56 2.89 -1.18 2.11
N GLY A 57 2.21 -0.79 3.17
CA GLY A 57 2.15 0.60 3.62
C GLY A 57 3.37 0.99 4.46
N ASN A 58 3.61 2.29 4.60
CA ASN A 58 4.70 2.87 5.40
C ASN A 58 4.29 4.14 6.17
N GLY A 59 3.03 4.52 6.14
CA GLY A 59 2.57 5.82 6.66
C GLY A 59 3.05 6.17 8.08
N PRO A 60 2.96 5.27 9.09
CA PRO A 60 3.52 5.52 10.41
C PRO A 60 5.04 5.69 10.40
N GLN A 61 5.75 4.88 9.62
CA GLN A 61 7.22 4.85 9.59
C GLN A 61 7.80 6.09 8.90
N VAL A 62 7.29 6.46 7.72
CA VAL A 62 7.76 7.65 7.00
C VAL A 62 7.51 8.92 7.80
N GLY A 63 6.38 9.00 8.50
CA GLY A 63 6.09 10.13 9.37
C GLY A 63 6.97 10.19 10.62
N LEU A 64 7.35 9.04 11.18
CA LEU A 64 8.31 8.99 12.29
C LEU A 64 9.70 9.45 11.86
N LEU A 65 10.20 8.97 10.70
CA LEU A 65 11.49 9.41 10.16
C LEU A 65 11.49 10.91 9.84
N ALA A 66 10.40 11.43 9.28
CA ALA A 66 10.25 12.87 9.06
C ALA A 66 10.38 13.67 10.36
N LEU A 67 9.75 13.21 11.46
CA LEU A 67 9.87 13.85 12.78
C LEU A 67 11.27 13.75 13.35
N GLN A 68 11.93 12.61 13.24
CA GLN A 68 13.30 12.40 13.71
C GLN A 68 14.29 13.30 12.97
N GLY A 69 14.14 13.41 11.63
CA GLY A 69 14.96 14.29 10.81
C GLY A 69 14.80 15.79 11.16
N GLU A 70 13.61 16.19 11.62
CA GLU A 70 13.35 17.57 12.06
C GLU A 70 13.92 17.88 13.45
N CYS A 71 14.22 16.89 14.27
CA CYS A 71 14.83 17.10 15.59
C CYS A 71 16.32 17.48 15.48
N GLU A 72 17.01 17.06 14.41
CA GLU A 72 18.41 17.39 14.17
C GLU A 72 18.51 18.77 13.48
N LYS A 73 19.03 19.78 14.20
CA LYS A 73 19.11 21.17 13.71
C LYS A 73 20.37 21.44 12.90
N SER A 74 21.33 20.53 12.86
CA SER A 74 22.59 20.72 12.16
C SER A 74 22.50 20.48 10.64
N CYS A 75 21.47 19.81 10.17
CA CYS A 75 21.26 19.50 8.76
C CYS A 75 19.79 19.70 8.35
N LYS A 76 19.55 19.80 7.04
CA LYS A 76 18.20 19.83 6.50
C LYS A 76 17.60 18.43 6.58
N PRO A 77 16.31 18.28 6.98
CA PRO A 77 15.61 17.01 6.90
C PRO A 77 15.61 16.43 5.47
N TYR A 78 15.67 15.12 5.36
CA TYR A 78 15.50 14.47 4.07
C TYR A 78 14.07 14.66 3.53
N PRO A 79 13.92 14.83 2.21
CA PRO A 79 12.61 14.94 1.57
C PRO A 79 11.85 13.60 1.60
N LEU A 80 10.52 13.65 1.38
CA LEU A 80 9.65 12.48 1.54
C LEU A 80 9.96 11.35 0.56
N ASP A 81 10.47 11.62 -0.63
CA ASP A 81 10.91 10.58 -1.57
C ASP A 81 12.07 9.75 -1.01
N VAL A 82 13.06 10.42 -0.38
CA VAL A 82 14.19 9.74 0.29
C VAL A 82 13.70 8.96 1.51
N LEU A 83 12.87 9.56 2.38
CA LEU A 83 12.28 8.88 3.53
C LEU A 83 11.37 7.71 3.08
N GLY A 84 10.71 7.85 1.94
CA GLY A 84 9.98 6.79 1.26
C GLY A 84 10.88 5.60 0.95
N ALA A 85 12.04 5.86 0.33
CA ALA A 85 13.03 4.84 0.01
C ALA A 85 13.62 4.16 1.26
N GLU A 86 13.93 4.92 2.32
CA GLU A 86 14.40 4.38 3.61
C GLU A 86 13.38 3.43 4.22
N THR A 87 12.10 3.82 4.26
CA THR A 87 11.03 2.98 4.82
C THR A 87 10.71 1.77 3.95
N GLU A 88 10.79 1.91 2.63
CA GLU A 88 10.64 0.79 1.69
C GLU A 88 11.73 -0.27 1.92
N GLY A 89 12.98 0.16 2.07
CA GLY A 89 14.11 -0.72 2.38
C GLY A 89 13.96 -1.35 3.77
N MET A 90 13.65 -0.59 4.80
CA MET A 90 13.51 -1.08 6.18
C MET A 90 12.40 -2.14 6.29
N ILE A 91 11.21 -1.85 5.80
CA ILE A 91 10.06 -2.76 5.89
C ILE A 91 10.27 -3.96 4.96
N GLY A 92 10.77 -3.70 3.75
CA GLY A 92 11.07 -4.73 2.77
C GLY A 92 12.08 -5.75 3.28
N TYR A 93 13.16 -5.29 3.93
CA TYR A 93 14.14 -6.15 4.60
C TYR A 93 13.49 -7.09 5.63
N LEU A 94 12.65 -6.56 6.51
CA LEU A 94 11.98 -7.36 7.54
C LEU A 94 10.99 -8.36 6.94
N LEU A 95 10.23 -7.95 5.92
CA LEU A 95 9.30 -8.85 5.19
C LEU A 95 10.07 -9.94 4.44
N GLU A 96 11.12 -9.59 3.72
CA GLU A 96 11.95 -10.54 2.98
C GLU A 96 12.54 -11.60 3.90
N GLN A 97 13.15 -11.17 5.02
CA GLN A 97 13.74 -12.08 5.99
C GLN A 97 12.70 -13.06 6.54
N GLU A 98 11.52 -12.55 6.93
CA GLU A 98 10.49 -13.39 7.53
C GLU A 98 9.82 -14.30 6.50
N LEU A 99 9.60 -13.83 5.28
CA LEU A 99 9.08 -14.67 4.20
C LEU A 99 10.05 -15.78 3.80
N ARG A 100 11.37 -15.54 3.79
CA ARG A 100 12.39 -16.59 3.60
C ARG A 100 12.32 -17.66 4.71
N ASN A 101 12.10 -17.24 5.96
CA ASN A 101 11.92 -18.17 7.08
C ASN A 101 10.68 -19.06 6.90
N GLN A 102 9.58 -18.52 6.33
CA GLN A 102 8.34 -19.25 6.11
C GLN A 102 8.30 -20.08 4.82
N LEU A 103 9.17 -19.77 3.87
CA LEU A 103 9.23 -20.37 2.53
C LEU A 103 10.66 -20.86 2.20
N PRO A 104 11.18 -21.84 2.94
CA PRO A 104 12.54 -22.34 2.71
C PRO A 104 12.70 -22.85 1.28
N GLY A 105 13.79 -22.44 0.62
CA GLY A 105 14.08 -22.82 -0.77
C GLY A 105 13.42 -21.94 -1.83
N ARG A 106 12.61 -20.94 -1.46
CA ARG A 106 12.07 -19.96 -2.39
C ARG A 106 12.88 -18.68 -2.35
N ASP A 107 13.20 -18.15 -3.52
CA ASP A 107 13.80 -16.82 -3.61
C ASP A 107 12.78 -15.75 -3.24
N VAL A 108 13.16 -14.87 -2.32
CA VAL A 108 12.40 -13.68 -1.94
C VAL A 108 13.32 -12.48 -2.13
N VAL A 109 12.83 -11.45 -2.78
CA VAL A 109 13.62 -10.26 -3.14
C VAL A 109 12.84 -9.00 -2.82
N THR A 110 13.47 -8.06 -2.15
CA THR A 110 12.95 -6.69 -1.99
C THR A 110 13.56 -5.78 -3.05
N LEU A 111 12.71 -5.03 -3.74
CA LEU A 111 13.12 -4.11 -4.79
C LEU A 111 12.60 -2.70 -4.48
N LEU A 112 13.51 -1.74 -4.30
CA LEU A 112 13.15 -0.31 -4.25
C LEU A 112 12.49 0.06 -5.56
N THR A 113 11.36 0.75 -5.49
CA THR A 113 10.49 0.93 -6.65
C THR A 113 10.11 2.40 -6.82
N GLN A 114 10.53 2.99 -7.94
CA GLN A 114 10.20 4.35 -8.31
C GLN A 114 8.92 4.38 -9.12
N ILE A 115 7.99 5.27 -8.76
CA ILE A 115 6.72 5.45 -9.47
C ILE A 115 6.62 6.88 -9.99
N VAL A 116 6.47 7.00 -11.29
CA VAL A 116 6.27 8.29 -11.96
C VAL A 116 4.90 8.84 -11.63
N VAL A 117 4.88 10.12 -11.26
CA VAL A 117 3.67 10.92 -11.04
C VAL A 117 3.70 12.17 -11.92
N ASP A 118 2.54 12.80 -12.11
CA ASP A 118 2.47 14.08 -12.82
C ASP A 118 2.87 15.23 -11.88
N ARG A 119 3.84 16.05 -12.27
CA ARG A 119 4.22 17.27 -11.54
C ARG A 119 3.06 18.27 -11.40
N GLN A 120 2.09 18.24 -12.30
CA GLN A 120 0.93 19.12 -12.32
C GLN A 120 -0.29 18.52 -11.61
N ASP A 121 -0.14 17.34 -10.97
CA ASP A 121 -1.25 16.73 -10.25
C ASP A 121 -1.83 17.69 -9.20
N PRO A 122 -3.15 17.90 -9.16
CA PRO A 122 -3.82 18.77 -8.19
C PRO A 122 -3.51 18.43 -6.73
N ALA A 123 -3.14 17.19 -6.44
CA ALA A 123 -2.76 16.73 -5.10
C ALA A 123 -1.59 17.54 -4.49
N PHE A 124 -0.70 18.11 -5.32
CA PHE A 124 0.37 18.97 -4.83
C PHE A 124 -0.15 20.30 -4.27
N LEU A 125 -1.31 20.78 -4.73
CA LEU A 125 -1.96 21.98 -4.22
C LEU A 125 -2.95 21.69 -3.08
N GLN A 126 -3.43 20.45 -2.98
CA GLN A 126 -4.42 20.01 -1.99
C GLN A 126 -3.95 18.74 -1.29
N PRO A 127 -3.03 18.83 -0.34
CA PRO A 127 -2.53 17.67 0.40
C PRO A 127 -3.65 16.95 1.15
N THR A 128 -3.75 15.64 1.02
CA THR A 128 -4.81 14.82 1.64
C THR A 128 -4.30 13.55 2.31
N LYS A 129 -3.07 13.10 2.03
CA LYS A 129 -2.53 11.84 2.55
C LYS A 129 -2.03 11.99 3.98
N PRO A 130 -2.66 11.35 4.99
CA PRO A 130 -2.18 11.45 6.36
C PRO A 130 -0.90 10.61 6.55
N ILE A 131 0.08 11.22 7.20
CA ILE A 131 1.35 10.58 7.60
C ILE A 131 1.67 10.86 9.07
N GLY A 132 2.56 10.06 9.65
CA GLY A 132 3.06 10.25 11.02
C GLY A 132 2.01 9.94 12.11
N PRO A 133 2.27 10.38 13.34
CA PRO A 133 1.40 10.17 14.49
C PRO A 133 0.13 11.02 14.43
N VAL A 134 -0.79 10.73 15.32
CA VAL A 134 -1.99 11.53 15.58
C VAL A 134 -1.70 12.61 16.63
N TYR A 135 -2.40 13.74 16.54
CA TYR A 135 -2.26 14.90 17.44
C TYR A 135 -3.63 15.39 17.87
N THR A 136 -3.69 16.03 19.03
CA THR A 136 -4.86 16.86 19.38
C THR A 136 -4.95 18.05 18.41
N LEU A 137 -6.11 18.68 18.31
CA LEU A 137 -6.27 19.86 17.45
C LEU A 137 -5.26 20.96 17.80
N GLU A 138 -5.07 21.23 19.09
CA GLU A 138 -4.14 22.25 19.58
C GLU A 138 -2.69 21.96 19.16
N GLN A 139 -2.23 20.72 19.38
CA GLN A 139 -0.90 20.29 18.96
C GLN A 139 -0.71 20.38 17.44
N ALA A 140 -1.70 19.93 16.67
CA ALA A 140 -1.65 19.97 15.21
C ALA A 140 -1.58 21.42 14.67
N GLN A 141 -2.36 22.34 15.24
CA GLN A 141 -2.34 23.76 14.88
C GLN A 141 -1.01 24.41 15.21
N GLN A 142 -0.44 24.12 16.38
CA GLN A 142 0.88 24.62 16.75
C GLN A 142 1.94 24.14 15.75
N LEU A 143 1.98 22.83 15.45
CA LEU A 143 2.92 22.25 14.48
C LEU A 143 2.72 22.80 13.06
N ALA A 144 1.48 23.04 12.65
CA ALA A 144 1.17 23.66 11.37
C ALA A 144 1.77 25.09 11.27
N GLN A 145 1.67 25.88 12.33
CA GLN A 145 2.25 27.25 12.37
C GLN A 145 3.79 27.22 12.41
N GLU A 146 4.37 26.36 13.25
CA GLU A 146 5.82 26.29 13.43
C GLU A 146 6.56 25.71 12.21
N ARG A 147 5.93 24.76 11.49
CA ARG A 147 6.57 23.92 10.47
C ARG A 147 5.96 24.07 9.07
N GLY A 148 4.92 24.86 8.92
CA GLY A 148 4.23 25.03 7.63
C GLY A 148 3.49 23.78 7.15
N TRP A 149 3.09 22.89 8.07
CA TRP A 149 2.40 21.67 7.70
C TRP A 149 0.95 21.90 7.30
N ALA A 150 0.49 21.18 6.29
CA ALA A 150 -0.94 20.95 6.11
C ALA A 150 -1.40 19.88 7.11
N ILE A 151 -2.56 20.10 7.72
CA ILE A 151 -3.16 19.18 8.70
C ILE A 151 -4.61 18.87 8.31
N ALA A 152 -5.08 17.66 8.63
CA ALA A 152 -6.46 17.24 8.45
C ALA A 152 -6.94 16.39 9.63
N ALA A 153 -8.27 16.34 9.81
CA ALA A 153 -8.90 15.46 10.81
C ALA A 153 -8.71 13.98 10.43
N ASP A 154 -8.43 13.15 11.44
CA ASP A 154 -8.34 11.68 11.34
C ASP A 154 -9.13 11.06 12.51
N GLY A 155 -10.42 10.88 12.31
CA GLY A 155 -11.36 10.52 13.36
C GLY A 155 -11.62 11.70 14.32
N GLN A 156 -11.27 11.50 15.59
CA GLN A 156 -11.36 12.56 16.63
C GLN A 156 -10.07 13.35 16.76
N ASP A 157 -8.99 12.90 16.13
CA ASP A 157 -7.65 13.48 16.19
C ASP A 157 -7.30 14.17 14.85
N TYR A 158 -6.07 14.67 14.76
CA TYR A 158 -5.53 15.35 13.59
C TYR A 158 -4.18 14.78 13.20
N ARG A 159 -3.86 14.84 11.90
CA ARG A 159 -2.57 14.40 11.37
C ARG A 159 -2.00 15.40 10.36
N ARG A 160 -0.66 15.38 10.19
CA ARG A 160 -0.02 15.99 9.03
C ARG A 160 -0.55 15.31 7.78
N VAL A 161 -0.88 16.09 6.76
CA VAL A 161 -1.22 15.60 5.43
C VAL A 161 -0.23 16.10 4.39
N VAL A 162 0.07 15.26 3.40
CA VAL A 162 1.00 15.54 2.31
C VAL A 162 0.35 15.28 0.97
N ALA A 163 0.99 15.73 -0.12
CA ALA A 163 0.53 15.45 -1.48
C ALA A 163 0.48 13.93 -1.72
N SER A 164 -0.58 13.46 -2.39
CA SER A 164 -0.73 12.07 -2.80
C SER A 164 -1.16 12.00 -4.27
N PRO A 165 -0.21 12.24 -5.19
CA PRO A 165 -0.50 12.25 -6.62
C PRO A 165 -0.82 10.86 -7.14
N GLU A 166 -1.49 10.81 -8.29
CA GLU A 166 -1.87 9.59 -8.98
C GLU A 166 -0.64 8.85 -9.53
N PRO A 167 -0.45 7.54 -9.24
CA PRO A 167 0.64 6.75 -9.80
C PRO A 167 0.41 6.48 -11.29
N GLN A 168 1.40 6.76 -12.14
CA GLN A 168 1.26 6.63 -13.59
C GLN A 168 2.07 5.48 -14.20
N ARG A 169 3.33 5.29 -13.76
CA ARG A 169 4.24 4.31 -14.34
C ARG A 169 5.27 3.83 -13.34
N ILE A 170 5.47 2.51 -13.28
CA ILE A 170 6.47 1.85 -12.44
C ILE A 170 7.76 1.73 -13.26
N ILE A 171 8.86 2.29 -12.75
CA ILE A 171 10.15 2.29 -13.46
C ILE A 171 10.75 0.88 -13.48
N GLU A 172 10.74 0.17 -12.38
CA GLU A 172 11.34 -1.15 -12.22
C GLU A 172 10.45 -2.31 -12.72
N LEU A 173 9.32 -2.01 -13.37
CA LEU A 173 8.38 -3.02 -13.86
C LEU A 173 9.03 -4.16 -14.67
N PRO A 174 9.96 -3.89 -15.63
CA PRO A 174 10.60 -4.98 -16.39
C PRO A 174 11.42 -5.91 -15.49
N THR A 175 12.09 -5.36 -14.45
CA THR A 175 12.86 -6.14 -13.48
C THR A 175 11.94 -6.96 -12.58
N ILE A 176 10.83 -6.37 -12.10
CA ILE A 176 9.81 -7.08 -11.32
C ILE A 176 9.26 -8.26 -12.12
N GLN A 177 8.90 -8.07 -13.38
CA GLN A 177 8.42 -9.12 -14.28
C GLN A 177 9.45 -10.24 -14.46
N LEU A 178 10.72 -9.90 -14.64
CA LEU A 178 11.81 -10.87 -14.77
C LEU A 178 11.90 -11.75 -13.51
N LEU A 179 11.88 -11.15 -12.33
CA LEU A 179 11.96 -11.87 -11.05
C LEU A 179 10.73 -12.74 -10.80
N VAL A 180 9.53 -12.24 -11.06
CA VAL A 180 8.29 -13.02 -10.96
C VAL A 180 8.32 -14.22 -11.91
N ASN A 181 8.77 -14.01 -13.15
CA ASN A 181 8.88 -15.09 -14.15
C ASN A 181 9.95 -16.13 -13.77
N SER A 182 10.97 -15.76 -12.99
CA SER A 182 11.94 -16.71 -12.45
C SER A 182 11.42 -17.53 -11.26
N GLY A 183 10.21 -17.22 -10.75
CA GLY A 183 9.58 -17.90 -9.61
C GLY A 183 9.86 -17.23 -8.26
N ALA A 184 10.59 -16.11 -8.23
CA ALA A 184 10.84 -15.35 -7.01
C ALA A 184 9.54 -14.72 -6.47
N LEU A 185 9.42 -14.61 -5.15
CA LEU A 185 8.46 -13.75 -4.50
C LEU A 185 9.09 -12.35 -4.40
N VAL A 186 8.42 -11.35 -4.95
CA VAL A 186 8.93 -9.98 -5.00
C VAL A 186 8.18 -9.11 -4.02
N VAL A 187 8.90 -8.38 -3.15
CA VAL A 187 8.39 -7.28 -2.32
C VAL A 187 8.79 -5.98 -3.01
N CYS A 188 7.82 -5.16 -3.41
CA CYS A 188 8.09 -3.93 -4.17
C CYS A 188 6.98 -2.88 -3.99
N ALA A 189 7.18 -1.68 -4.49
CA ALA A 189 6.26 -0.56 -4.40
C ALA A 189 5.78 -0.27 -2.95
N GLY A 190 6.68 -0.46 -1.98
CA GLY A 190 6.41 -0.20 -0.58
C GLY A 190 6.05 1.27 -0.34
N GLY A 191 5.05 1.51 0.53
CA GLY A 191 4.54 2.86 0.80
C GLY A 191 3.80 3.51 -0.36
N GLY A 192 3.62 2.79 -1.47
CA GLY A 192 3.10 3.33 -2.74
C GLY A 192 4.20 3.62 -3.75
N GLY A 193 5.46 3.22 -3.45
CA GLY A 193 6.65 3.50 -4.25
C GLY A 193 7.24 4.88 -4.00
N ILE A 194 8.46 5.08 -4.46
CA ILE A 194 9.21 6.34 -4.38
C ILE A 194 8.69 7.28 -5.47
N PRO A 195 8.05 8.42 -5.10
CA PRO A 195 7.46 9.33 -6.10
C PRO A 195 8.54 10.08 -6.88
N VAL A 196 8.50 9.96 -8.21
CA VAL A 196 9.41 10.67 -9.12
C VAL A 196 8.63 11.34 -10.25
N VAL A 197 9.20 12.40 -10.79
CA VAL A 197 8.73 13.03 -12.04
C VAL A 197 9.80 12.91 -13.11
N VAL A 198 9.39 12.91 -14.37
CA VAL A 198 10.31 13.02 -15.49
C VAL A 198 10.54 14.49 -15.79
N ASN A 199 11.79 14.96 -15.74
CA ASN A 199 12.15 16.33 -16.07
C ASN A 199 12.22 16.54 -17.59
N GLU A 200 12.40 17.79 -18.03
CA GLU A 200 12.46 18.17 -19.45
C GLU A 200 13.59 17.48 -20.23
N ALA A 201 14.67 17.08 -19.55
CA ALA A 201 15.77 16.33 -20.14
C ALA A 201 15.55 14.80 -20.17
N GLY A 202 14.38 14.31 -19.70
CA GLY A 202 14.06 12.89 -19.60
C GLY A 202 14.63 12.19 -18.36
N GLY A 203 15.29 12.91 -17.47
CA GLY A 203 15.81 12.39 -16.19
C GLY A 203 14.75 12.27 -15.12
N LEU A 204 14.96 11.34 -14.17
CA LEU A 204 14.10 11.17 -13.01
C LEU A 204 14.50 12.15 -11.90
N GLN A 205 13.51 12.71 -11.21
CA GLN A 205 13.67 13.58 -10.05
C GLN A 205 12.63 13.23 -8.99
N GLY A 206 13.08 12.98 -7.74
CA GLY A 206 12.20 12.78 -6.60
C GLY A 206 11.33 14.01 -6.29
N VAL A 207 10.17 13.78 -5.71
CA VAL A 207 9.23 14.85 -5.33
C VAL A 207 8.68 14.63 -3.93
N GLU A 208 8.29 15.75 -3.28
CA GLU A 208 7.77 15.79 -1.91
C GLU A 208 6.32 15.30 -1.90
N ALA A 209 6.12 13.99 -1.88
CA ALA A 209 4.80 13.34 -1.93
C ALA A 209 4.83 11.95 -1.30
N VAL A 210 3.65 11.38 -1.03
CA VAL A 210 3.47 9.96 -0.65
C VAL A 210 2.31 9.40 -1.46
N ILE A 211 2.60 8.51 -2.38
CA ILE A 211 1.60 7.88 -3.26
C ILE A 211 0.67 6.98 -2.42
N ASP A 212 -0.58 6.85 -2.83
CA ASP A 212 -1.48 5.87 -2.21
C ASP A 212 -1.08 4.45 -2.60
N LYS A 213 -0.80 3.59 -1.59
CA LYS A 213 -0.32 2.22 -1.83
C LYS A 213 -1.35 1.33 -2.51
N ASP A 214 -2.65 1.57 -2.26
CA ASP A 214 -3.70 0.72 -2.85
C ASP A 214 -3.85 1.03 -4.34
N LEU A 215 -3.70 2.31 -4.74
CA LEU A 215 -3.63 2.73 -6.14
C LEU A 215 -2.35 2.23 -6.82
N ALA A 216 -1.21 2.30 -6.15
CA ALA A 216 0.04 1.75 -6.66
C ALA A 216 -0.02 0.23 -6.81
N ALA A 217 -0.68 -0.47 -5.87
CA ALA A 217 -0.90 -1.92 -5.96
C ALA A 217 -1.81 -2.29 -7.14
N ALA A 218 -2.86 -1.51 -7.41
CA ALA A 218 -3.72 -1.71 -8.57
C ALA A 218 -2.95 -1.52 -9.88
N LEU A 219 -2.16 -0.44 -10.00
CA LEU A 219 -1.29 -0.19 -11.15
C LEU A 219 -0.27 -1.34 -11.34
N LEU A 220 0.35 -1.82 -10.25
CA LEU A 220 1.29 -2.94 -10.30
C LEU A 220 0.60 -4.22 -10.78
N ALA A 221 -0.57 -4.53 -10.21
CA ALA A 221 -1.35 -5.72 -10.57
C ALA A 221 -1.82 -5.69 -12.03
N GLU A 222 -2.25 -4.54 -12.52
CA GLU A 222 -2.62 -4.31 -13.91
C GLU A 222 -1.43 -4.55 -14.84
N ASN A 223 -0.28 -3.92 -14.58
CA ASN A 223 0.91 -4.02 -15.41
C ASN A 223 1.54 -5.44 -15.40
N LEU A 224 1.40 -6.18 -14.29
CA LEU A 224 1.81 -7.58 -14.20
C LEU A 224 0.77 -8.56 -14.78
N GLN A 225 -0.35 -8.07 -15.27
CA GLN A 225 -1.48 -8.89 -15.71
C GLN A 225 -1.88 -9.91 -14.63
N ALA A 226 -1.88 -9.48 -13.37
CA ALA A 226 -2.17 -10.33 -12.23
C ALA A 226 -3.52 -11.03 -12.36
N GLN A 227 -3.62 -12.27 -11.86
CA GLN A 227 -4.88 -13.00 -11.84
C GLN A 227 -5.84 -12.51 -10.75
N GLY A 228 -5.32 -11.74 -9.77
CA GLY A 228 -6.10 -11.15 -8.69
C GLY A 228 -5.30 -10.13 -7.90
N LEU A 229 -6.03 -9.26 -7.21
CA LEU A 229 -5.50 -8.26 -6.27
C LEU A 229 -6.11 -8.49 -4.89
N LEU A 230 -5.28 -8.60 -3.85
CA LEU A 230 -5.70 -8.67 -2.45
C LEU A 230 -5.32 -7.39 -1.71
N LEU A 231 -6.32 -6.66 -1.23
CA LEU A 231 -6.14 -5.47 -0.40
C LEU A 231 -6.41 -5.84 1.06
N LEU A 232 -5.36 -6.23 1.78
CA LEU A 232 -5.46 -6.74 3.14
C LEU A 232 -5.40 -5.60 4.17
N THR A 233 -6.29 -5.65 5.14
CA THR A 233 -6.52 -4.60 6.13
C THR A 233 -6.96 -5.21 7.48
N ASP A 234 -7.32 -4.39 8.44
CA ASP A 234 -7.82 -4.77 9.77
C ASP A 234 -9.35 -5.01 9.83
N ILE A 235 -10.08 -4.64 8.78
CA ILE A 235 -11.51 -4.91 8.66
C ILE A 235 -11.78 -6.15 7.82
N ASP A 236 -12.89 -6.83 8.11
CA ASP A 236 -13.27 -8.09 7.47
C ASP A 236 -13.99 -7.94 6.13
N GLY A 237 -14.06 -6.73 5.57
CA GLY A 237 -14.65 -6.46 4.26
C GLY A 237 -15.17 -5.04 4.11
N VAL A 238 -15.87 -4.79 3.00
CA VAL A 238 -16.52 -3.51 2.68
C VAL A 238 -17.97 -3.57 3.13
N TYR A 239 -18.42 -2.51 3.79
CA TYR A 239 -19.77 -2.44 4.34
C TYR A 239 -20.58 -1.31 3.70
N GLU A 240 -21.85 -1.59 3.44
CA GLU A 240 -22.89 -0.59 3.34
C GLU A 240 -23.28 -0.12 4.74
N ASN A 241 -23.57 1.16 4.91
CA ASN A 241 -24.06 1.76 6.17
C ASN A 241 -23.13 1.50 7.38
N TRP A 242 -21.81 1.50 7.17
CA TRP A 242 -20.81 1.28 8.24
C TRP A 242 -21.07 2.20 9.45
N GLY A 243 -20.96 1.62 10.65
CA GLY A 243 -21.16 2.34 11.91
C GLY A 243 -22.62 2.53 12.32
N THR A 244 -23.57 1.93 11.61
CA THR A 244 -25.00 1.91 11.96
C THR A 244 -25.50 0.50 12.29
N ASN A 245 -26.69 0.41 12.87
CA ASN A 245 -27.36 -0.87 13.12
C ASN A 245 -27.79 -1.59 11.82
N TYR A 246 -27.67 -0.95 10.68
CA TYR A 246 -27.99 -1.47 9.34
C TYR A 246 -26.74 -1.80 8.54
N ALA A 247 -25.58 -1.86 9.20
CA ALA A 247 -24.34 -2.21 8.53
C ALA A 247 -24.43 -3.61 7.91
N HIS A 248 -24.20 -3.71 6.61
CA HIS A 248 -24.23 -4.96 5.88
C HIS A 248 -22.95 -5.10 5.05
N ARG A 249 -22.24 -6.23 5.23
CA ARG A 249 -21.02 -6.52 4.47
C ARG A 249 -21.36 -6.99 3.07
N PHE A 250 -20.70 -6.44 2.06
CA PHE A 250 -20.71 -7.00 0.72
C PHE A 250 -19.85 -8.26 0.72
N GLU A 251 -20.43 -9.44 0.49
CA GLU A 251 -19.67 -10.67 0.30
C GLU A 251 -19.08 -10.71 -1.11
N GLN A 252 -19.92 -10.50 -2.12
CA GLN A 252 -19.55 -10.36 -3.51
C GLN A 252 -20.24 -9.14 -4.11
N THR A 253 -19.53 -8.37 -4.94
CA THR A 253 -20.07 -7.13 -5.51
C THR A 253 -19.37 -6.80 -6.84
N THR A 254 -19.80 -5.72 -7.50
CA THR A 254 -19.20 -5.21 -8.74
C THR A 254 -18.77 -3.76 -8.56
N PRO A 255 -17.83 -3.25 -9.39
CA PRO A 255 -17.47 -1.84 -9.39
C PRO A 255 -18.69 -0.92 -9.58
N LYS A 256 -19.58 -1.28 -10.49
CA LYS A 256 -20.82 -0.52 -10.75
C LYS A 256 -21.69 -0.39 -9.51
N ASN A 257 -21.75 -1.43 -8.67
CA ASN A 257 -22.51 -1.38 -7.42
C ASN A 257 -21.78 -0.50 -6.39
N LEU A 258 -20.49 -0.72 -6.16
CA LEU A 258 -19.70 0.03 -5.17
C LEU A 258 -19.69 1.54 -5.47
N ARG A 259 -19.62 1.96 -6.73
CA ARG A 259 -19.64 3.38 -7.13
C ARG A 259 -20.94 4.12 -6.79
N ARG A 260 -21.99 3.44 -6.31
CA ARG A 260 -23.23 4.06 -5.81
C ARG A 260 -23.11 4.57 -4.38
N TYR A 261 -22.07 4.14 -3.66
CA TYR A 261 -21.87 4.46 -2.25
C TYR A 261 -20.72 5.46 -2.08
N ARG A 262 -20.76 6.20 -0.98
CA ARG A 262 -19.66 7.07 -0.56
C ARG A 262 -18.92 6.39 0.58
N PHE A 263 -17.63 6.18 0.38
CA PHE A 263 -16.75 5.56 1.36
C PHE A 263 -15.82 6.61 1.99
N ALA A 264 -15.40 6.36 3.24
CA ALA A 264 -14.51 7.27 3.96
C ALA A 264 -13.16 7.39 3.22
N THR A 265 -12.75 8.62 2.91
CA THR A 265 -11.58 8.94 2.08
C THR A 265 -10.24 8.56 2.72
N GLY A 266 -10.15 8.47 4.06
CA GLY A 266 -8.91 8.19 4.79
C GLY A 266 -8.62 6.69 5.03
N SER A 267 -9.55 5.77 4.70
CA SER A 267 -9.39 4.35 5.02
C SER A 267 -9.86 3.42 3.92
N ILE A 268 -11.18 3.14 3.86
CA ILE A 268 -11.75 2.16 2.92
C ILE A 268 -11.92 2.70 1.50
N GLY A 269 -12.12 4.02 1.34
CA GLY A 269 -12.36 4.66 0.04
C GLY A 269 -11.25 4.37 -0.99
N PRO A 270 -9.97 4.61 -0.68
CA PRO A 270 -8.86 4.30 -1.59
C PRO A 270 -8.82 2.81 -1.99
N LYS A 271 -9.11 1.88 -1.06
CA LYS A 271 -9.15 0.44 -1.36
C LYS A 271 -10.28 0.09 -2.33
N VAL A 272 -11.46 0.67 -2.11
CA VAL A 272 -12.61 0.46 -3.00
C VAL A 272 -12.31 1.03 -4.39
N GLU A 273 -11.70 2.20 -4.47
CA GLU A 273 -11.32 2.80 -5.75
C GLU A 273 -10.28 1.95 -6.47
N ALA A 274 -9.22 1.52 -5.78
CA ALA A 274 -8.19 0.63 -6.34
C ALA A 274 -8.79 -0.69 -6.84
N ALA A 275 -9.69 -1.29 -6.05
CA ALA A 275 -10.39 -2.52 -6.44
C ALA A 275 -11.25 -2.31 -7.69
N CYS A 276 -12.04 -1.24 -7.74
CA CYS A 276 -12.88 -0.93 -8.89
C CYS A 276 -12.03 -0.73 -10.16
N ARG A 277 -10.96 0.06 -10.09
CA ARG A 277 -10.06 0.29 -11.24
C ARG A 277 -9.45 -0.99 -11.75
N PHE A 278 -8.86 -1.80 -10.86
CA PHE A 278 -8.25 -3.05 -11.24
C PHE A 278 -9.24 -4.00 -11.93
N VAL A 279 -10.44 -4.15 -11.36
CA VAL A 279 -11.49 -5.03 -11.94
C VAL A 279 -11.99 -4.50 -13.28
N GLU A 280 -12.26 -3.20 -13.38
CA GLU A 280 -12.74 -2.54 -14.63
C GLU A 280 -11.71 -2.64 -15.76
N THR A 281 -10.41 -2.48 -15.44
CA THR A 281 -9.33 -2.50 -16.45
C THR A 281 -8.98 -3.92 -16.89
N THR A 282 -8.92 -4.87 -15.94
CA THR A 282 -8.36 -6.20 -16.22
C THR A 282 -9.39 -7.31 -16.40
N GLY A 283 -10.62 -7.10 -15.95
CA GLY A 283 -11.62 -8.16 -15.87
C GLY A 283 -11.27 -9.27 -14.86
N GLN A 284 -10.32 -9.02 -13.94
CA GLN A 284 -9.93 -9.96 -12.88
C GLN A 284 -10.58 -9.55 -11.56
N TRP A 285 -10.55 -10.43 -10.56
CA TRP A 285 -11.15 -10.19 -9.26
C TRP A 285 -10.24 -9.40 -8.31
N CYS A 286 -10.84 -8.65 -7.39
CA CYS A 286 -10.14 -8.02 -6.27
C CYS A 286 -10.80 -8.39 -4.95
N GLY A 287 -10.00 -8.86 -3.97
CA GLY A 287 -10.46 -9.19 -2.63
C GLY A 287 -10.05 -8.11 -1.61
N ILE A 288 -10.97 -7.73 -0.71
CA ILE A 288 -10.73 -6.80 0.39
C ILE A 288 -11.11 -7.47 1.69
N GLY A 289 -10.21 -7.52 2.68
CA GLY A 289 -10.53 -8.13 3.97
C GLY A 289 -9.32 -8.31 4.88
N LYS A 290 -9.49 -9.15 5.90
CA LYS A 290 -8.46 -9.36 6.93
C LYS A 290 -7.27 -10.16 6.42
N LEU A 291 -6.10 -9.83 6.96
CA LEU A 291 -4.83 -10.45 6.64
C LEU A 291 -4.83 -11.98 6.88
N ASP A 292 -5.34 -12.43 8.00
CA ASP A 292 -5.40 -13.85 8.39
C ASP A 292 -6.37 -14.68 7.54
N GLN A 293 -7.27 -14.02 6.81
CA GLN A 293 -8.27 -14.62 5.92
C GLN A 293 -7.88 -14.59 4.44
N ALA A 294 -6.63 -14.28 4.10
CA ALA A 294 -6.20 -14.08 2.70
C ALA A 294 -6.58 -15.24 1.76
N LEU A 295 -6.38 -16.50 2.16
CA LEU A 295 -6.81 -17.66 1.36
C LEU A 295 -8.34 -17.79 1.29
N ASP A 296 -9.05 -17.56 2.39
CA ASP A 296 -10.51 -17.65 2.41
C ASP A 296 -11.14 -16.57 1.52
N ILE A 297 -10.50 -15.41 1.38
CA ILE A 297 -10.92 -14.35 0.45
C ILE A 297 -10.74 -14.83 -1.01
N ILE A 298 -9.61 -15.46 -1.33
CA ILE A 298 -9.38 -16.04 -2.67
C ILE A 298 -10.44 -17.09 -3.00
N ASP A 299 -10.81 -17.91 -2.02
CA ASP A 299 -11.85 -18.94 -2.15
C ASP A 299 -13.28 -18.39 -2.12
N GLY A 300 -13.47 -17.08 -1.92
CA GLY A 300 -14.80 -16.45 -1.80
C GLY A 300 -15.55 -16.77 -0.51
N LYS A 301 -14.86 -17.22 0.55
CA LYS A 301 -15.42 -17.61 1.85
C LYS A 301 -15.39 -16.49 2.89
N ALA A 302 -14.56 -15.47 2.67
CA ALA A 302 -14.38 -14.33 3.57
C ALA A 302 -14.18 -13.03 2.79
N GLY A 303 -14.15 -11.90 3.51
CA GLY A 303 -13.89 -10.62 2.89
C GLY A 303 -15.03 -10.09 2.04
N THR A 304 -14.70 -9.16 1.18
CA THR A 304 -15.52 -8.68 0.06
C THR A 304 -14.77 -8.97 -1.23
N VAL A 305 -15.38 -9.68 -2.15
CA VAL A 305 -14.82 -9.97 -3.47
C VAL A 305 -15.50 -9.10 -4.52
N VAL A 306 -14.71 -8.26 -5.18
CA VAL A 306 -15.16 -7.40 -6.29
C VAL A 306 -14.90 -8.15 -7.59
N MET A 307 -15.95 -8.38 -8.37
CA MET A 307 -15.94 -9.13 -9.63
C MET A 307 -16.33 -8.21 -10.79
N PRO A 308 -16.00 -8.56 -12.05
CA PRO A 308 -16.43 -7.81 -13.23
C PRO A 308 -17.92 -7.59 -13.34
#